data_1b2b633bc1491cf950e58e29eddc46c2
#
_entry.id   1b2b633bc1491cf950e58e29eddc46c2
#
_cell.length_a   1.000
_cell.length_b   1.000
_cell.length_c   1.000
_cell.angle_alpha   90.00
_cell.angle_beta   90.00
_cell.angle_gamma   90.00
#
_symmetry.space_group_name_H-M   'P 1'
#
loop_
_entity.id
_entity.type
_entity.pdbx_description
1 polymer ?
#
loop_
_entity_poly.entity_id
_entity_poly.type
_entity_poly.pdbx_seq_one_letter_code
_entity_poly.pdbx_strand_id
1 'polypeptide(L)'
;MKLFKQYKNLSREIYVLFFGRIVTSMGSLIWPLLTLIMKNKLGYTATFIAFIDVIMLMLQFPMILIGGKLADHRNRKAIIVICDLITVTAYIICGFIPVSNYSILILYIAGVFATIEGPSYDALIADLSDSEGREQAY
;
A
#
# COMPACT_ATOMS: atom_id res chain seq x y z
N MET A 1 5.93 -30.12 -9.39
CA MET A 1 4.60 -30.30 -8.80
C MET A 1 4.54 -30.37 -7.26
N LYS A 2 5.67 -30.21 -6.53
CA LYS A 2 5.67 -30.14 -5.04
C LYS A 2 5.25 -28.77 -4.49
N LEU A 3 5.49 -27.68 -5.22
CA LEU A 3 5.16 -26.31 -4.80
C LEU A 3 3.66 -26.09 -4.52
N PHE A 4 2.77 -26.63 -5.35
CA PHE A 4 1.32 -26.46 -5.14
C PHE A 4 0.74 -27.26 -3.96
N LYS A 5 1.44 -28.28 -3.45
CA LYS A 5 1.00 -29.03 -2.27
C LYS A 5 1.25 -28.26 -0.96
N GLN A 6 2.28 -27.44 -0.92
CA GLN A 6 2.65 -26.64 0.26
C GLN A 6 1.62 -25.55 0.55
N TYR A 7 1.03 -24.93 -0.49
CA TYR A 7 0.05 -23.86 -0.33
C TYR A 7 -1.39 -24.34 -0.03
N LYS A 8 -1.65 -25.66 -0.07
CA LYS A 8 -2.99 -26.22 0.07
C LYS A 8 -3.54 -26.19 1.50
N ASN A 9 -2.69 -25.95 2.50
CA ASN A 9 -3.05 -25.93 3.92
C ASN A 9 -3.21 -24.52 4.52
N LEU A 10 -3.08 -23.46 3.70
CA LEU A 10 -3.29 -22.10 4.18
C LEU A 10 -4.78 -21.81 4.42
N SER A 11 -5.09 -21.04 5.46
CA SER A 11 -6.47 -20.68 5.77
C SER A 11 -7.10 -19.88 4.63
N ARG A 12 -8.42 -19.98 4.46
CA ARG A 12 -9.18 -19.22 3.44
C ARG A 12 -8.92 -17.72 3.54
N GLU A 13 -8.68 -17.22 4.76
CA GLU A 13 -8.41 -15.82 5.04
C GLU A 13 -7.09 -15.36 4.43
N ILE A 14 -6.05 -16.21 4.43
CA ILE A 14 -4.75 -15.92 3.81
C ILE A 14 -4.90 -15.81 2.28
N TYR A 15 -5.72 -16.66 1.66
CA TYR A 15 -5.97 -16.54 0.22
C TYR A 15 -6.66 -15.23 -0.14
N VAL A 16 -7.62 -14.77 0.66
CA VAL A 16 -8.30 -13.48 0.45
C VAL A 16 -7.32 -12.33 0.57
N LEU A 17 -6.45 -12.34 1.60
CA LEU A 17 -5.41 -11.35 1.77
C LEU A 17 -4.40 -11.35 0.61
N PHE A 18 -4.01 -12.54 0.14
CA PHE A 18 -3.10 -12.70 -1.00
C PHE A 18 -3.68 -12.10 -2.28
N PHE A 19 -4.96 -12.41 -2.60
CA PHE A 19 -5.64 -11.80 -3.74
C PHE A 19 -5.78 -10.28 -3.59
N GLY A 20 -6.13 -9.79 -2.41
CA GLY A 20 -6.14 -8.36 -2.12
C GLY A 20 -4.77 -7.73 -2.39
N ARG A 21 -3.69 -8.36 -1.93
CA ARG A 21 -2.32 -7.89 -2.14
C ARG A 21 -1.91 -7.85 -3.61
N ILE A 22 -2.32 -8.83 -4.41
CA ILE A 22 -2.10 -8.82 -5.87
C ILE A 22 -2.75 -7.57 -6.49
N VAL A 23 -4.02 -7.32 -6.18
CA VAL A 23 -4.75 -6.16 -6.71
C VAL A 23 -4.09 -4.85 -6.29
N THR A 24 -3.74 -4.72 -5.02
CA THR A 24 -3.04 -3.53 -4.49
C THR A 24 -1.66 -3.36 -5.13
N SER A 25 -0.92 -4.46 -5.36
CA SER A 25 0.39 -4.41 -6.02
C SER A 25 0.28 -3.98 -7.49
N MET A 26 -0.80 -4.35 -8.19
CA MET A 26 -1.08 -3.83 -9.54
C MET A 26 -1.32 -2.32 -9.49
N GLY A 27 -2.03 -1.82 -8.48
CA GLY A 27 -2.24 -0.38 -8.25
C GLY A 27 -0.93 0.36 -7.95
N SER A 28 0.05 -0.28 -7.34
CA SER A 28 1.34 0.35 -7.00
C SER A 28 2.19 0.74 -8.21
N LEU A 29 1.87 0.26 -9.41
CA LEU A 29 2.49 0.72 -10.67
C LEU A 29 2.28 2.22 -10.91
N ILE A 30 1.33 2.85 -10.24
CA ILE A 30 1.14 4.31 -10.32
C ILE A 30 2.40 5.08 -9.88
N TRP A 31 3.18 4.56 -8.92
CA TRP A 31 4.31 5.27 -8.33
C TRP A 31 5.45 5.55 -9.33
N PRO A 32 5.99 4.57 -10.07
CA PRO A 32 6.97 4.87 -11.11
C PRO A 32 6.39 5.70 -12.26
N LEU A 33 5.10 5.53 -12.57
CA LEU A 33 4.42 6.33 -13.59
C LEU A 33 4.20 7.77 -13.13
N LEU A 34 4.01 8.01 -11.83
CA LEU A 34 3.79 9.33 -11.27
C LEU A 34 4.97 10.27 -11.57
N THR A 35 6.20 9.80 -11.41
CA THR A 35 7.42 10.55 -11.78
C THR A 35 7.41 10.95 -13.26
N LEU A 36 7.02 10.05 -14.16
CA LEU A 36 6.91 10.34 -15.60
C LEU A 36 5.79 11.34 -15.89
N ILE A 37 4.66 11.22 -15.21
CA ILE A 37 3.51 12.14 -15.33
C ILE A 37 3.92 13.55 -14.87
N MET A 38 4.57 13.66 -13.72
CA MET A 38 5.05 14.94 -13.18
C MET A 38 6.02 15.62 -14.16
N LYS A 39 6.94 14.85 -14.74
CA LYS A 39 7.93 15.37 -15.70
C LYS A 39 7.28 15.75 -17.03
N ASN A 40 6.49 14.86 -17.62
CA ASN A 40 6.04 14.99 -19.01
C ASN A 40 4.74 15.79 -19.17
N LYS A 41 3.85 15.73 -18.17
CA LYS A 41 2.55 16.42 -18.21
C LYS A 41 2.54 17.75 -17.48
N LEU A 42 3.26 17.85 -16.36
CA LEU A 42 3.32 19.06 -15.55
C LEU A 42 4.62 19.87 -15.76
N GLY A 43 5.59 19.32 -16.49
CA GLY A 43 6.84 20.02 -16.80
C GLY A 43 7.78 20.19 -15.60
N TYR A 44 7.63 19.38 -14.53
CA TYR A 44 8.49 19.48 -13.36
C TYR A 44 9.91 19.04 -13.68
N THR A 45 10.89 19.74 -13.09
CA THR A 45 12.28 19.35 -13.17
C THR A 45 12.54 18.10 -12.33
N ALA A 46 13.51 17.28 -12.74
CA ALA A 46 13.89 16.08 -11.98
C ALA A 46 14.29 16.41 -10.53
N THR A 47 14.97 17.55 -10.32
CA THR A 47 15.36 18.02 -8.98
C THR A 47 14.13 18.33 -8.11
N PHE A 48 13.10 18.96 -8.67
CA PHE A 48 11.89 19.29 -7.93
C PHE A 48 11.08 18.04 -7.59
N ILE A 49 11.01 17.06 -8.50
CA ILE A 49 10.35 15.76 -8.23
C ILE A 49 11.09 15.03 -7.10
N ALA A 50 12.43 14.94 -7.18
CA ALA A 50 13.23 14.31 -6.13
C ALA A 50 13.05 15.01 -4.76
N PHE A 51 12.91 16.34 -4.73
CA PHE A 51 12.65 17.07 -3.51
C PHE A 51 11.28 16.73 -2.90
N ILE A 52 10.23 16.63 -3.72
CA ILE A 52 8.90 16.19 -3.26
C ILE A 52 8.98 14.77 -2.71
N ASP A 53 9.63 13.85 -3.41
CA ASP A 53 9.76 12.45 -2.99
C ASP A 53 10.50 12.33 -1.64
N VAL A 54 11.54 13.12 -1.41
CA VAL A 54 12.25 13.16 -0.12
C VAL A 54 11.35 13.68 1.01
N ILE A 55 10.56 14.74 0.76
CA ILE A 55 9.58 15.23 1.75
C ILE A 55 8.56 14.12 2.07
N MET A 56 8.09 13.41 1.06
CA MET A 56 7.13 12.32 1.26
C MET A 56 7.72 11.16 2.05
N LEU A 57 8.98 10.78 1.80
CA LEU A 57 9.68 9.80 2.62
C LEU A 57 9.79 10.23 4.09
N MET A 58 10.09 11.51 4.34
CA MET A 58 10.13 12.05 5.69
C MET A 58 8.78 12.02 6.40
N LEU A 59 7.68 12.21 5.66
CA LEU A 59 6.32 12.10 6.21
C LEU A 59 5.89 10.64 6.43
N GLN A 60 6.29 9.75 5.54
CA GLN A 60 5.95 8.32 5.65
C GLN A 60 6.64 7.63 6.83
N PHE A 61 7.87 8.02 7.16
CA PHE A 61 8.63 7.41 8.26
C PHE A 61 7.88 7.42 9.60
N PRO A 62 7.38 8.57 10.12
CA PRO A 62 6.58 8.56 11.35
C PRO A 62 5.24 7.82 11.18
N MET A 63 4.68 7.76 9.97
CA MET A 63 3.41 7.06 9.71
C MET A 63 3.55 5.54 9.81
N ILE A 64 4.71 4.97 9.47
CA ILE A 64 5.01 3.55 9.73
C ILE A 64 4.95 3.27 11.24
N LEU A 65 5.54 4.12 12.07
CA LEU A 65 5.54 3.96 13.52
C LEU A 65 4.12 4.07 14.10
N ILE A 66 3.32 4.99 13.58
CA ILE A 66 1.91 5.15 13.95
C ILE A 66 1.13 3.90 13.54
N GLY A 67 1.35 3.41 12.30
CA GLY A 67 0.73 2.18 11.79
C GLY A 67 1.04 0.97 12.67
N GLY A 68 2.30 0.81 13.11
CA GLY A 68 2.71 -0.24 14.05
C GLY A 68 1.97 -0.14 15.38
N LYS A 69 1.91 1.03 16.00
CA LYS A 69 1.15 1.24 17.25
C LYS A 69 -0.34 0.98 17.09
N LEU A 70 -0.93 1.39 15.97
CA LEU A 70 -2.34 1.08 15.67
C LEU A 70 -2.58 -0.41 15.53
N ALA A 71 -1.67 -1.13 14.87
CA ALA A 71 -1.75 -2.57 14.70
C ALA A 71 -1.74 -3.34 16.04
N ASP A 72 -1.05 -2.79 17.05
CA ASP A 72 -0.98 -3.41 18.38
C ASP A 72 -2.25 -3.18 19.22
N HIS A 73 -2.95 -2.05 19.06
CA HIS A 73 -4.02 -1.61 19.94
C HIS A 73 -5.43 -1.69 19.35
N ARG A 74 -5.56 -1.91 18.05
CA ARG A 74 -6.84 -1.86 17.33
C ARG A 74 -7.09 -3.12 16.51
N ASN A 75 -8.32 -3.26 16.02
CA ASN A 75 -8.67 -4.31 15.09
C ASN A 75 -7.91 -4.11 13.75
N ARG A 76 -6.89 -4.91 13.51
CA ARG A 76 -6.02 -4.86 12.32
C ARG A 76 -6.81 -4.93 11.01
N LYS A 77 -7.86 -5.77 10.96
CA LYS A 77 -8.75 -5.89 9.79
C LYS A 77 -9.44 -4.56 9.48
N ALA A 78 -9.90 -3.84 10.50
CA ALA A 78 -10.54 -2.53 10.30
C ALA A 78 -9.56 -1.47 9.77
N ILE A 79 -8.32 -1.46 10.26
CA ILE A 79 -7.28 -0.53 9.79
C ILE A 79 -7.00 -0.77 8.31
N ILE A 80 -6.76 -2.02 7.92
CA ILE A 80 -6.52 -2.40 6.52
C ILE A 80 -7.68 -1.94 5.63
N VAL A 81 -8.92 -2.29 5.99
CA VAL A 81 -10.11 -1.94 5.19
C VAL A 81 -10.28 -0.42 5.06
N ILE A 82 -10.08 0.34 6.13
CA ILE A 82 -10.21 1.81 6.09
C ILE A 82 -9.12 2.42 5.20
N CYS A 83 -7.87 2.01 5.37
CA CYS A 83 -6.76 2.52 4.56
C CYS A 83 -6.93 2.15 3.09
N ASP A 84 -7.33 0.91 2.78
CA ASP A 84 -7.62 0.47 1.42
C ASP A 84 -8.76 1.27 0.78
N LEU A 85 -9.86 1.49 1.50
CA LEU A 85 -10.99 2.30 1.00
C LEU A 85 -10.55 3.72 0.66
N ILE A 86 -9.74 4.36 1.51
CA ILE A 86 -9.22 5.71 1.26
C ILE A 86 -8.32 5.69 0.01
N THR A 87 -7.41 4.73 -0.09
CA THR A 87 -6.47 4.59 -1.21
C THR A 87 -7.19 4.33 -2.52
N VAL A 88 -8.12 3.39 -2.54
CA VAL A 88 -8.92 3.05 -3.74
C VAL A 88 -9.78 4.23 -4.16
N THR A 89 -10.43 4.92 -3.21
CA THR A 89 -11.23 6.12 -3.50
C THR A 89 -10.36 7.22 -4.12
N ALA A 90 -9.16 7.45 -3.60
CA ALA A 90 -8.22 8.41 -4.15
C ALA A 90 -7.81 8.04 -5.59
N TYR A 91 -7.55 6.76 -5.88
CA TYR A 91 -7.23 6.30 -7.23
C TYR A 91 -8.39 6.50 -8.21
N ILE A 92 -9.62 6.18 -7.77
CA ILE A 92 -10.83 6.39 -8.58
C ILE A 92 -10.99 7.88 -8.89
N ILE A 93 -10.91 8.75 -7.89
CA ILE A 93 -11.00 10.21 -8.08
C ILE A 93 -9.94 10.68 -9.08
N CYS A 94 -8.68 10.27 -8.91
CA CYS A 94 -7.60 10.64 -9.82
C CYS A 94 -7.77 10.11 -11.24
N GLY A 95 -8.51 9.01 -11.42
CA GLY A 95 -8.85 8.48 -12.74
C GLY A 95 -9.86 9.33 -13.51
N PHE A 96 -10.71 10.07 -12.81
CA PHE A 96 -11.74 10.94 -13.43
C PHE A 96 -11.34 12.40 -13.57
N ILE A 97 -10.39 12.88 -12.78
CA ILE A 97 -9.93 14.27 -12.86
C ILE A 97 -8.71 14.42 -13.79
N PRO A 98 -8.54 15.55 -14.47
CA PRO A 98 -7.36 15.80 -15.28
C PRO A 98 -6.10 15.81 -14.40
N VAL A 99 -4.98 15.42 -15.01
CA VAL A 99 -3.67 15.46 -14.34
C VAL A 99 -3.34 16.91 -13.96
N SER A 100 -3.20 17.15 -12.68
CA SER A 100 -2.97 18.46 -12.07
C SER A 100 -2.18 18.32 -10.78
N ASN A 101 -1.74 19.43 -10.18
CA ASN A 101 -1.09 19.42 -8.89
C ASN A 101 -1.97 18.82 -7.78
N TYR A 102 -3.30 18.99 -7.90
CA TYR A 102 -4.25 18.41 -6.95
C TYR A 102 -4.32 16.89 -7.06
N SER A 103 -4.31 16.32 -8.27
CA SER A 103 -4.31 14.87 -8.45
C SER A 103 -3.04 14.24 -7.87
N ILE A 104 -1.89 14.90 -8.03
CA ILE A 104 -0.62 14.45 -7.42
C ILE A 104 -0.70 14.48 -5.89
N LEU A 105 -1.23 15.57 -5.31
CA LEU A 105 -1.39 15.68 -3.87
C LEU A 105 -2.30 14.58 -3.32
N ILE A 106 -3.41 14.29 -3.99
CA ILE A 106 -4.33 13.20 -3.59
C ILE A 106 -3.61 11.84 -3.61
N LEU A 107 -2.80 11.57 -4.65
CA LEU A 107 -2.03 10.32 -4.74
C LEU A 107 -0.98 10.20 -3.63
N TYR A 108 -0.28 11.28 -3.29
CA TYR A 108 0.66 11.26 -2.17
C TYR A 108 -0.02 11.04 -0.83
N ILE A 109 -1.19 11.65 -0.60
CA ILE A 109 -1.99 11.39 0.60
C ILE A 109 -2.41 9.91 0.64
N ALA A 110 -2.85 9.34 -0.47
CA ALA A 110 -3.16 7.91 -0.56
C ALA A 110 -1.95 7.04 -0.20
N GLY A 111 -0.75 7.40 -0.65
CA GLY A 111 0.49 6.73 -0.30
C GLY A 111 0.82 6.74 1.19
N VAL A 112 0.50 7.83 1.90
CA VAL A 112 0.65 7.90 3.36
C VAL A 112 -0.28 6.90 4.05
N PHE A 113 -1.54 6.78 3.63
CA PHE A 113 -2.47 5.79 4.18
C PHE A 113 -2.03 4.35 3.89
N ALA A 114 -1.54 4.07 2.67
CA ALA A 114 -0.97 2.77 2.33
C ALA A 114 0.24 2.41 3.21
N THR A 115 1.02 3.40 3.64
CA THR A 115 2.16 3.20 4.55
C THR A 115 1.70 2.82 5.97
N ILE A 116 0.59 3.38 6.46
CA ILE A 116 -0.01 3.04 7.77
C ILE A 116 -0.57 1.60 7.75
N GLU A 117 -1.10 1.15 6.62
CA GLU A 117 -1.66 -0.19 6.44
C GLU A 117 -0.61 -1.30 6.58
N GLY A 118 0.61 -1.09 6.05
CA GLY A 118 1.65 -2.11 5.94
C GLY A 118 1.87 -2.93 7.22
N PRO A 119 2.20 -2.31 8.36
CA PRO A 119 2.41 -3.05 9.62
C PRO A 119 1.19 -3.83 10.10
N SER A 120 -0.03 -3.34 9.86
CA SER A 120 -1.26 -4.04 10.20
C SER A 120 -1.47 -5.28 9.33
N TYR A 121 -1.11 -5.18 8.06
CA TYR A 121 -1.18 -6.28 7.11
C TYR A 121 -0.19 -7.40 7.48
N ASP A 122 1.08 -7.06 7.73
CA ASP A 122 2.12 -8.02 8.10
C ASP A 122 1.80 -8.72 9.43
N ALA A 123 1.30 -7.96 10.42
CA ALA A 123 0.86 -8.51 11.69
C ALA A 123 -0.35 -9.45 11.53
N LEU A 124 -1.29 -9.14 10.65
CA LEU A 124 -2.44 -10.00 10.39
C LEU A 124 -2.03 -11.32 9.72
N ILE A 125 -1.10 -11.27 8.76
CA ILE A 125 -0.54 -12.48 8.15
C ILE A 125 0.16 -13.33 9.21
N ALA A 126 0.96 -12.73 10.08
CA ALA A 126 1.64 -13.44 11.15
C ALA A 126 0.69 -14.14 12.10
N ASP A 127 -0.47 -13.50 12.42
CA ASP A 127 -1.50 -14.10 13.30
C ASP A 127 -2.25 -15.25 12.63
N LEU A 128 -2.47 -15.18 11.31
CA LEU A 128 -3.21 -16.19 10.56
C LEU A 128 -2.34 -17.37 10.11
N SER A 129 -1.02 -17.23 10.22
CA SER A 129 -0.07 -18.27 9.82
C SER A 129 0.34 -19.07 11.05
N ASP A 130 0.15 -20.39 11.01
CA ASP A 130 0.76 -21.30 11.98
C ASP A 130 2.29 -21.28 11.86
N SER A 131 3.00 -21.72 12.91
CA SER A 131 4.46 -21.69 12.95
C SER A 131 5.16 -22.38 11.77
N GLU A 132 4.55 -23.42 11.21
CA GLU A 132 5.02 -24.11 10.00
C GLU A 132 4.62 -23.43 8.69
N GLY A 133 3.58 -22.62 8.69
CA GLY A 133 3.08 -21.90 7.51
C GLY A 133 3.66 -20.48 7.33
N ARG A 134 4.34 -19.94 8.35
CA ARG A 134 4.86 -18.57 8.31
C ARG A 134 5.88 -18.33 7.20
N GLU A 135 6.82 -19.24 7.01
CA GLU A 135 7.82 -19.15 5.92
C GLU A 135 7.20 -19.19 4.52
N GLN A 136 5.98 -19.75 4.41
CA GLN A 136 5.27 -19.89 3.15
C GLN A 136 4.32 -18.70 2.87
N ALA A 137 3.98 -17.93 3.90
CA ALA A 137 3.07 -16.80 3.83
C ALA A 137 3.77 -15.46 3.49
N TYR A 138 5.09 -15.40 3.68
CA TYR A 138 5.96 -14.28 3.31
C TYR A 138 6.75 -14.62 2.04
#